data_87be1892141928ffbd8ad746a7b86748
#
_entry.id   87be1892141928ffbd8ad746a7b86748
#
_cell.length_a   1.000
_cell.length_b   1.000
_cell.length_c   1.000
_cell.angle_alpha   90.00
_cell.angle_beta   90.00
_cell.angle_gamma   90.00
#
_symmetry.space_group_name_H-M   'P 1'
#
loop_
_entity.id
_entity.type
_entity.pdbx_description
1 polymer ?
#
loop_
_entity_poly.entity_id
_entity_poly.type
_entity_poly.pdbx_seq_one_letter_code
_entity_poly.pdbx_strand_id
1 'polypeptide(L)'
;MGSMKDQLMDIEAERFDEWVAENYPDVIPDSEEWEQAANLYYWEQEAIADQAQWDHEHGQFVASLNNVHQRYLHANQELKKLWALLDNPLPELVCRMSFVHAVTVMEAYLMYCARALLEHDWPLDKYLQEYYLPFAKADKKKKLAARDMPLSKFRPVARNVVARMTFHNVKTIERYFGTVLHIPPVWPTEPLGIIADWRNDLVHRNGVDKHDVPRVISAQQLQNALQKVSDLIEAADHSLRLEVDYFGNSRTEENREIIASALNIPPAGESS
;
A
#
# COMPACT_ATOMS: atom_id res chain seq x y z
N MET A 1 31.20 29.27 -23.00
CA MET A 1 30.17 28.87 -22.03
C MET A 1 30.08 27.34 -22.12
N GLY A 2 30.61 26.63 -21.11
CA GLY A 2 30.47 25.17 -21.01
C GLY A 2 29.01 24.81 -20.89
N SER A 3 28.64 23.62 -21.36
CA SER A 3 27.27 23.13 -21.22
C SER A 3 26.98 22.88 -19.72
N MET A 4 25.71 22.85 -19.31
CA MET A 4 25.31 22.47 -17.94
C MET A 4 25.90 21.11 -17.54
N LYS A 5 26.10 20.22 -18.52
CA LYS A 5 26.74 18.92 -18.34
C LYS A 5 28.21 19.05 -17.98
N ASP A 6 28.96 19.96 -18.64
CA ASP A 6 30.36 20.18 -18.35
C ASP A 6 30.56 20.73 -16.93
N GLN A 7 29.69 21.67 -16.51
CA GLN A 7 29.71 22.19 -15.14
C GLN A 7 29.40 21.14 -14.07
N LEU A 8 28.48 20.20 -14.33
CA LEU A 8 28.19 19.10 -13.41
C LEU A 8 29.39 18.13 -13.30
N MET A 9 30.04 17.83 -14.42
CA MET A 9 31.23 16.96 -14.41
C MET A 9 32.40 17.63 -13.65
N ASP A 10 32.59 18.94 -13.78
CA ASP A 10 33.61 19.68 -13.04
C ASP A 10 33.34 19.64 -11.53
N ILE A 11 32.08 19.83 -11.11
CA ILE A 11 31.67 19.77 -9.69
C ILE A 11 31.85 18.34 -9.11
N GLU A 12 31.54 17.32 -9.90
CA GLU A 12 31.75 15.93 -9.45
C GLU A 12 33.24 15.59 -9.32
N ALA A 13 34.06 16.07 -10.23
CA ALA A 13 35.51 15.91 -10.15
C ALA A 13 36.11 16.61 -8.92
N GLU A 14 35.71 17.87 -8.65
CA GLU A 14 36.16 18.60 -7.46
C GLU A 14 35.76 17.85 -6.16
N ARG A 15 34.54 17.32 -6.06
CA ARG A 15 34.07 16.55 -4.89
C ARG A 15 34.86 15.25 -4.70
N PHE A 16 35.18 14.58 -5.79
CA PHE A 16 35.99 13.37 -5.73
C PHE A 16 37.40 13.70 -5.24
N ASP A 17 38.03 14.76 -5.77
CA ASP A 17 39.35 15.19 -5.36
C ASP A 17 39.41 15.57 -3.88
N GLU A 18 38.40 16.30 -3.38
CA GLU A 18 38.25 16.65 -1.96
C GLU A 18 38.12 15.38 -1.10
N TRP A 19 37.25 14.43 -1.52
CA TRP A 19 37.03 13.18 -0.79
C TRP A 19 38.31 12.32 -0.72
N VAL A 20 39.05 12.23 -1.83
CA VAL A 20 40.34 11.50 -1.84
C VAL A 20 41.36 12.18 -0.94
N ALA A 21 41.48 13.50 -0.99
CA ALA A 21 42.41 14.25 -0.12
C ALA A 21 42.11 14.04 1.37
N GLU A 22 40.83 13.89 1.75
CA GLU A 22 40.42 13.65 3.14
C GLU A 22 40.64 12.20 3.57
N ASN A 23 40.32 11.23 2.72
CA ASN A 23 40.29 9.80 3.10
C ASN A 23 41.57 9.05 2.73
N TYR A 24 42.29 9.51 1.70
CA TYR A 24 43.48 8.87 1.14
C TYR A 24 44.58 9.88 0.78
N PRO A 25 45.10 10.66 1.73
CA PRO A 25 45.99 11.81 1.48
C PRO A 25 47.32 11.43 0.80
N ASP A 26 47.74 10.18 0.87
CA ASP A 26 49.02 9.70 0.30
C ASP A 26 48.87 9.05 -1.08
N VAL A 27 47.63 8.99 -1.64
CA VAL A 27 47.39 8.35 -2.94
C VAL A 27 47.78 9.28 -4.09
N ILE A 28 48.56 8.76 -5.02
CA ILE A 28 49.03 9.49 -6.20
C ILE A 28 47.99 9.39 -7.32
N PRO A 29 47.59 10.51 -7.96
CA PRO A 29 46.70 10.47 -9.12
C PRO A 29 47.15 9.49 -10.20
N ASP A 30 46.23 8.82 -10.87
CA ASP A 30 46.45 7.81 -11.90
C ASP A 30 47.19 6.54 -11.43
N SER A 31 47.33 6.30 -10.13
CA SER A 31 47.82 5.03 -9.58
C SER A 31 46.71 3.99 -9.45
N GLU A 32 47.07 2.72 -9.22
CA GLU A 32 46.13 1.64 -8.96
C GLU A 32 45.30 1.92 -7.69
N GLU A 33 45.92 2.51 -6.67
CA GLU A 33 45.27 2.96 -5.44
C GLU A 33 44.28 4.08 -5.72
N TRP A 34 44.56 4.98 -6.68
CA TRP A 34 43.63 6.04 -7.12
C TRP A 34 42.36 5.45 -7.77
N GLU A 35 42.50 4.43 -8.64
CA GLU A 35 41.38 3.74 -9.25
C GLU A 35 40.52 3.01 -8.19
N GLN A 36 41.18 2.42 -7.17
CA GLN A 36 40.45 1.79 -6.05
C GLN A 36 39.68 2.84 -5.23
N ALA A 37 40.29 3.97 -4.93
CA ALA A 37 39.62 5.08 -4.25
C ALA A 37 38.44 5.62 -5.07
N ALA A 38 38.57 5.73 -6.38
CA ALA A 38 37.47 6.16 -7.27
C ALA A 38 36.30 5.16 -7.22
N ASN A 39 36.59 3.86 -7.27
CA ASN A 39 35.54 2.85 -7.16
C ASN A 39 34.79 2.89 -5.82
N LEU A 40 35.51 3.13 -4.71
CA LEU A 40 34.92 3.29 -3.38
C LEU A 40 34.05 4.55 -3.29
N TYR A 41 34.53 5.67 -3.81
CA TYR A 41 33.78 6.93 -3.85
C TYR A 41 32.46 6.77 -4.61
N TYR A 42 32.51 6.24 -5.83
CA TYR A 42 31.29 6.03 -6.62
C TYR A 42 30.32 5.07 -5.97
N TRP A 43 30.82 4.01 -5.33
CA TRP A 43 29.97 3.09 -4.57
C TRP A 43 29.31 3.77 -3.36
N GLU A 44 30.03 4.63 -2.63
CA GLU A 44 29.44 5.42 -1.53
C GLU A 44 28.39 6.40 -2.04
N GLN A 45 28.65 7.10 -3.16
CA GLN A 45 27.69 8.03 -3.74
C GLN A 45 26.41 7.31 -4.21
N GLU A 46 26.55 6.14 -4.81
CA GLU A 46 25.42 5.30 -5.20
C GLU A 46 24.61 4.84 -3.96
N ALA A 47 25.28 4.39 -2.91
CA ALA A 47 24.64 4.00 -1.67
C ALA A 47 23.89 5.17 -0.97
N ILE A 48 24.47 6.38 -1.00
CA ILE A 48 23.83 7.60 -0.47
C ILE A 48 22.60 7.96 -1.32
N ALA A 49 22.71 7.90 -2.65
CA ALA A 49 21.60 8.18 -3.56
C ALA A 49 20.45 7.17 -3.37
N ASP A 50 20.77 5.89 -3.26
CA ASP A 50 19.80 4.83 -3.00
C ASP A 50 19.10 5.01 -1.66
N GLN A 51 19.86 5.37 -0.60
CA GLN A 51 19.27 5.66 0.70
C GLN A 51 18.34 6.87 0.65
N ALA A 52 18.74 7.95 -0.01
CA ALA A 52 17.90 9.14 -0.15
C ALA A 52 16.63 8.87 -0.96
N GLN A 53 16.72 8.05 -2.01
CA GLN A 53 15.55 7.61 -2.77
C GLN A 53 14.62 6.77 -1.90
N TRP A 54 15.17 5.84 -1.13
CA TRP A 54 14.38 5.01 -0.21
C TRP A 54 13.68 5.84 0.86
N ASP A 55 14.37 6.79 1.49
CA ASP A 55 13.79 7.69 2.51
C ASP A 55 12.63 8.50 1.92
N HIS A 56 12.77 8.95 0.68
CA HIS A 56 11.72 9.68 -0.03
C HIS A 56 10.50 8.77 -0.29
N GLU A 57 10.70 7.57 -0.84
CA GLU A 57 9.63 6.61 -1.13
C GLU A 57 8.94 6.13 0.15
N HIS A 58 9.71 5.83 1.19
CA HIS A 58 9.20 5.48 2.51
C HIS A 58 8.38 6.61 3.13
N GLY A 59 8.88 7.85 3.05
CA GLY A 59 8.14 9.03 3.51
C GLY A 59 6.81 9.21 2.79
N GLN A 60 6.76 9.00 1.48
CA GLN A 60 5.52 9.04 0.70
C GLN A 60 4.54 7.93 1.11
N PHE A 61 5.04 6.73 1.34
CA PHE A 61 4.24 5.60 1.79
C PHE A 61 3.63 5.84 3.18
N VAL A 62 4.45 6.27 4.14
CA VAL A 62 3.98 6.63 5.51
C VAL A 62 2.95 7.75 5.46
N ALA A 63 3.18 8.79 4.66
CA ALA A 63 2.21 9.86 4.48
C ALA A 63 0.89 9.37 3.88
N SER A 64 0.95 8.45 2.93
CA SER A 64 -0.21 7.78 2.33
C SER A 64 -1.02 6.99 3.37
N LEU A 65 -0.36 6.25 4.24
CA LEU A 65 -1.00 5.48 5.32
C LEU A 65 -1.55 6.38 6.44
N ASN A 66 -0.91 7.50 6.75
CA ASN A 66 -1.47 8.50 7.65
C ASN A 66 -2.81 9.06 7.11
N ASN A 67 -2.92 9.27 5.80
CA ASN A 67 -4.19 9.62 5.17
C ASN A 67 -5.22 8.50 5.30
N VAL A 68 -4.83 7.23 5.25
CA VAL A 68 -5.72 6.08 5.50
C VAL A 68 -6.21 6.08 6.93
N HIS A 69 -5.35 6.38 7.91
CA HIS A 69 -5.77 6.49 9.30
C HIS A 69 -6.81 7.60 9.51
N GLN A 70 -6.67 8.75 8.86
CA GLN A 70 -7.72 9.79 8.87
C GLN A 70 -9.03 9.27 8.26
N ARG A 71 -8.97 8.43 7.22
CA ARG A 71 -10.14 7.77 6.63
C ARG A 71 -10.77 6.73 7.57
N TYR A 72 -9.94 6.01 8.34
CA TYR A 72 -10.40 5.13 9.40
C TYR A 72 -11.20 5.89 10.47
N LEU A 73 -10.66 7.02 10.96
CA LEU A 73 -11.36 7.86 11.93
C LEU A 73 -12.68 8.38 11.37
N HIS A 74 -12.71 8.82 10.11
CA HIS A 74 -13.92 9.26 9.45
C HIS A 74 -14.95 8.13 9.30
N ALA A 75 -14.52 6.95 8.84
CA ALA A 75 -15.39 5.79 8.71
C ALA A 75 -16.05 5.42 10.07
N ASN A 76 -15.24 5.40 11.14
CA ASN A 76 -15.76 5.16 12.49
C ASN A 76 -16.73 6.24 12.96
N GLN A 77 -16.52 7.51 12.61
CA GLN A 77 -17.47 8.58 12.94
C GLN A 77 -18.80 8.38 12.21
N GLU A 78 -18.78 8.00 10.93
CA GLU A 78 -20.00 7.71 10.18
C GLU A 78 -20.75 6.49 10.76
N LEU A 79 -20.02 5.41 11.09
CA LEU A 79 -20.65 4.25 11.72
C LEU A 79 -21.23 4.59 13.10
N LYS A 80 -20.56 5.41 13.93
CA LYS A 80 -21.09 5.89 15.21
C LYS A 80 -22.40 6.67 15.06
N LYS A 81 -22.54 7.48 14.01
CA LYS A 81 -23.81 8.17 13.71
C LYS A 81 -24.93 7.18 13.39
N LEU A 82 -24.63 6.11 12.64
CA LEU A 82 -25.60 5.05 12.35
C LEU A 82 -25.97 4.25 13.61
N TRP A 83 -25.01 3.97 14.49
CA TRP A 83 -25.26 3.34 15.79
C TRP A 83 -26.20 4.19 16.65
N ALA A 84 -25.99 5.49 16.72
CA ALA A 84 -26.82 6.40 17.50
C ALA A 84 -28.30 6.45 17.02
N LEU A 85 -28.56 6.12 15.76
CA LEU A 85 -29.94 5.99 15.27
C LEU A 85 -30.71 4.86 15.97
N LEU A 86 -30.00 3.78 16.38
CA LEU A 86 -30.59 2.60 17.01
C LEU A 86 -31.09 2.85 18.45
N ASP A 87 -30.72 3.98 19.05
CA ASP A 87 -31.21 4.37 20.39
C ASP A 87 -32.72 4.63 20.41
N ASN A 88 -33.35 4.78 19.25
CA ASN A 88 -34.79 5.01 19.09
C ASN A 88 -35.38 3.99 18.10
N PRO A 89 -36.70 3.74 18.18
CA PRO A 89 -37.38 2.93 17.18
C PRO A 89 -37.25 3.54 15.78
N LEU A 90 -36.78 2.78 14.83
CA LEU A 90 -36.54 3.22 13.47
C LEU A 90 -37.61 2.70 12.49
N PRO A 91 -38.10 3.56 11.59
CA PRO A 91 -38.85 3.09 10.43
C PRO A 91 -37.99 2.14 9.56
N GLU A 92 -38.63 1.15 8.98
CA GLU A 92 -37.96 0.14 8.14
C GLU A 92 -37.13 0.77 6.98
N LEU A 93 -37.69 1.81 6.37
CA LEU A 93 -36.99 2.57 5.33
C LEU A 93 -35.66 3.16 5.82
N VAL A 94 -35.64 3.69 7.06
CA VAL A 94 -34.40 4.25 7.64
C VAL A 94 -33.39 3.12 7.91
N CYS A 95 -33.85 1.96 8.40
CA CYS A 95 -32.99 0.80 8.56
C CYS A 95 -32.33 0.36 7.23
N ARG A 96 -33.09 0.32 6.13
CA ARG A 96 -32.58 0.00 4.78
C ARG A 96 -31.57 1.00 4.31
N MET A 97 -31.85 2.28 4.42
CA MET A 97 -30.93 3.35 4.02
C MET A 97 -29.62 3.30 4.82
N SER A 98 -29.74 3.12 6.15
CA SER A 98 -28.58 3.01 7.05
C SER A 98 -27.73 1.77 6.76
N PHE A 99 -28.37 0.65 6.44
CA PHE A 99 -27.69 -0.58 6.03
C PHE A 99 -26.85 -0.36 4.75
N VAL A 100 -27.43 0.23 3.73
CA VAL A 100 -26.71 0.55 2.47
C VAL A 100 -25.57 1.53 2.75
N HIS A 101 -25.80 2.54 3.59
CA HIS A 101 -24.77 3.52 3.93
C HIS A 101 -23.59 2.89 4.69
N ALA A 102 -23.85 1.98 5.63
CA ALA A 102 -22.79 1.25 6.33
C ALA A 102 -21.86 0.49 5.37
N VAL A 103 -22.43 -0.19 4.38
CA VAL A 103 -21.63 -0.89 3.35
C VAL A 103 -20.86 0.11 2.49
N THR A 104 -21.45 1.26 2.16
CA THR A 104 -20.76 2.31 1.38
C THR A 104 -19.56 2.88 2.15
N VAL A 105 -19.67 3.07 3.46
CA VAL A 105 -18.57 3.51 4.32
C VAL A 105 -17.41 2.50 4.28
N MET A 106 -17.72 1.21 4.39
CA MET A 106 -16.75 0.13 4.29
C MET A 106 -16.05 0.12 2.92
N GLU A 107 -16.82 0.16 1.82
CA GLU A 107 -16.28 0.17 0.45
C GLU A 107 -15.34 1.34 0.23
N ALA A 108 -15.74 2.54 0.65
CA ALA A 108 -14.93 3.74 0.53
C ALA A 108 -13.61 3.61 1.31
N TYR A 109 -13.67 3.14 2.56
CA TYR A 109 -12.49 2.92 3.38
C TYR A 109 -11.53 1.92 2.74
N LEU A 110 -12.01 0.72 2.36
CA LEU A 110 -11.17 -0.30 1.72
C LEU A 110 -10.57 0.17 0.38
N MET A 111 -11.30 0.96 -0.40
CA MET A 111 -10.76 1.57 -1.63
C MET A 111 -9.61 2.53 -1.32
N TYR A 112 -9.72 3.34 -0.25
CA TYR A 112 -8.62 4.22 0.16
C TYR A 112 -7.40 3.42 0.62
N CYS A 113 -7.60 2.35 1.40
CA CYS A 113 -6.54 1.42 1.79
C CYS A 113 -5.84 0.83 0.57
N ALA A 114 -6.62 0.29 -0.36
CA ALA A 114 -6.10 -0.32 -1.58
C ALA A 114 -5.28 0.66 -2.43
N ARG A 115 -5.70 1.92 -2.52
CA ARG A 115 -4.97 2.95 -3.26
C ARG A 115 -3.70 3.39 -2.54
N ALA A 116 -3.74 3.51 -1.21
CA ALA A 116 -2.59 3.90 -0.41
C ALA A 116 -1.43 2.91 -0.54
N LEU A 117 -1.72 1.62 -0.53
CA LEU A 117 -0.72 0.56 -0.73
C LEU A 117 0.00 0.66 -2.08
N LEU A 118 -0.64 1.16 -3.13
CA LEU A 118 -0.03 1.34 -4.46
C LEU A 118 0.99 2.50 -4.53
N GLU A 119 1.13 3.28 -3.47
CA GLU A 119 2.15 4.34 -3.41
C GLU A 119 3.55 3.79 -3.16
N HIS A 120 3.68 2.59 -2.62
CA HIS A 120 4.94 1.90 -2.44
C HIS A 120 5.18 0.89 -3.56
N ASP A 121 6.42 0.77 -4.04
CA ASP A 121 6.76 -0.04 -5.21
C ASP A 121 6.57 -1.54 -4.97
N TRP A 122 6.82 -2.05 -3.78
CA TRP A 122 6.63 -3.48 -3.50
C TRP A 122 5.16 -3.92 -3.62
N PRO A 123 4.16 -3.30 -2.95
CA PRO A 123 2.76 -3.65 -3.17
C PRO A 123 2.30 -3.40 -4.61
N LEU A 124 2.85 -2.37 -5.27
CA LEU A 124 2.54 -2.06 -6.65
C LEU A 124 3.04 -3.14 -7.61
N ASP A 125 4.25 -3.65 -7.42
CA ASP A 125 4.79 -4.76 -8.21
C ASP A 125 4.00 -6.05 -7.95
N LYS A 126 3.74 -6.39 -6.69
CA LYS A 126 2.85 -7.51 -6.33
C LYS A 126 1.48 -7.39 -7.00
N TYR A 127 0.89 -6.20 -6.96
CA TYR A 127 -0.37 -5.95 -7.65
C TYR A 127 -0.25 -6.17 -9.16
N LEU A 128 0.83 -5.70 -9.80
CA LEU A 128 1.06 -5.91 -11.23
C LEU A 128 1.16 -7.40 -11.56
N GLN A 129 2.06 -8.12 -10.90
CA GLN A 129 2.40 -9.50 -11.25
C GLN A 129 1.31 -10.51 -10.88
N GLU A 130 0.77 -10.40 -9.66
CA GLU A 130 -0.08 -11.42 -9.06
C GLU A 130 -1.57 -11.08 -9.10
N TYR A 131 -1.93 -9.81 -9.36
CA TYR A 131 -3.32 -9.39 -9.47
C TYR A 131 -3.69 -8.86 -10.86
N TYR A 132 -2.99 -7.83 -11.35
CA TYR A 132 -3.37 -7.15 -12.59
C TYR A 132 -3.20 -8.05 -13.82
N LEU A 133 -2.03 -8.64 -14.00
CA LEU A 133 -1.76 -9.50 -15.16
C LEU A 133 -2.68 -10.72 -15.21
N PRO A 134 -2.90 -11.49 -14.11
CA PRO A 134 -3.79 -12.66 -14.18
C PRO A 134 -5.28 -12.30 -14.15
N PHE A 135 -5.73 -11.38 -13.32
CA PHE A 135 -7.15 -11.24 -12.97
C PHE A 135 -7.83 -9.95 -13.43
N ALA A 136 -7.10 -8.86 -13.74
CA ALA A 136 -7.74 -7.62 -14.15
C ALA A 136 -8.52 -7.81 -15.47
N LYS A 137 -9.67 -7.15 -15.55
CA LYS A 137 -10.49 -7.09 -16.76
C LYS A 137 -9.87 -6.12 -17.77
N ALA A 138 -8.70 -6.46 -18.29
CA ALA A 138 -8.00 -5.70 -19.31
C ALA A 138 -7.73 -6.61 -20.52
N ASP A 139 -7.69 -6.02 -21.72
CA ASP A 139 -7.33 -6.77 -22.92
C ASP A 139 -5.85 -7.19 -22.89
N LYS A 140 -5.50 -8.23 -23.69
CA LYS A 140 -4.15 -8.78 -23.74
C LYS A 140 -3.08 -7.73 -24.11
N LYS A 141 -3.42 -6.76 -24.98
CA LYS A 141 -2.49 -5.72 -25.41
C LYS A 141 -2.14 -4.78 -24.25
N LYS A 142 -3.13 -4.39 -23.45
CA LYS A 142 -2.90 -3.56 -22.24
C LYS A 142 -2.10 -4.30 -21.17
N LYS A 143 -2.38 -5.58 -20.97
CA LYS A 143 -1.60 -6.42 -20.03
C LYS A 143 -0.16 -6.57 -20.48
N LEU A 144 0.10 -6.81 -21.77
CA LEU A 144 1.45 -6.92 -22.28
C LEU A 144 2.20 -5.58 -22.15
N ALA A 145 1.56 -4.47 -22.49
CA ALA A 145 2.15 -3.14 -22.30
C ALA A 145 2.46 -2.82 -20.84
N ALA A 146 1.60 -3.24 -19.91
CA ALA A 146 1.81 -3.04 -18.48
C ALA A 146 2.98 -3.87 -17.92
N ARG A 147 3.21 -5.08 -18.47
CA ARG A 147 4.30 -5.98 -18.05
C ARG A 147 5.68 -5.35 -18.25
N ASP A 148 5.86 -4.63 -19.35
CA ASP A 148 7.14 -4.03 -19.74
C ASP A 148 7.24 -2.55 -19.32
N MET A 149 6.27 -2.06 -18.56
CA MET A 149 6.17 -0.67 -18.14
C MET A 149 6.90 -0.47 -16.80
N PRO A 150 7.71 0.60 -16.63
CA PRO A 150 8.26 0.98 -15.33
C PRO A 150 7.13 1.22 -14.30
N LEU A 151 7.34 0.82 -13.04
CA LEU A 151 6.34 0.93 -11.97
C LEU A 151 5.82 2.37 -11.81
N SER A 152 6.67 3.38 -11.95
CA SER A 152 6.28 4.79 -11.89
C SER A 152 5.23 5.17 -12.94
N LYS A 153 5.28 4.58 -14.14
CA LYS A 153 4.29 4.76 -15.21
C LYS A 153 3.07 3.84 -15.03
N PHE A 154 3.24 2.70 -14.40
CA PHE A 154 2.13 1.78 -14.12
C PHE A 154 1.25 2.25 -12.96
N ARG A 155 1.80 2.94 -11.96
CA ARG A 155 1.07 3.43 -10.78
C ARG A 155 -0.24 4.18 -11.11
N PRO A 156 -0.28 5.15 -12.03
CA PRO A 156 -1.54 5.80 -12.43
C PRO A 156 -2.56 4.82 -13.04
N VAL A 157 -2.09 3.82 -13.79
CA VAL A 157 -2.96 2.77 -14.37
C VAL A 157 -3.57 1.93 -13.25
N ALA A 158 -2.74 1.48 -12.31
CA ALA A 158 -3.17 0.70 -11.15
C ALA A 158 -4.22 1.46 -10.31
N ARG A 159 -3.96 2.74 -9.99
CA ARG A 159 -4.91 3.62 -9.28
C ARG A 159 -6.26 3.71 -9.98
N ASN A 160 -6.28 3.86 -11.30
CA ASN A 160 -7.51 3.92 -12.09
C ASN A 160 -8.29 2.60 -12.09
N VAL A 161 -7.58 1.47 -12.12
CA VAL A 161 -8.22 0.15 -12.05
C VAL A 161 -8.80 -0.08 -10.67
N VAL A 162 -8.02 0.17 -9.61
CA VAL A 162 -8.46 0.00 -8.21
C VAL A 162 -9.65 0.91 -7.88
N ALA A 163 -9.68 2.15 -8.39
CA ALA A 163 -10.81 3.06 -8.20
C ALA A 163 -12.15 2.55 -8.77
N ARG A 164 -12.10 1.56 -9.67
CA ARG A 164 -13.30 0.92 -10.29
C ARG A 164 -13.59 -0.46 -9.70
N MET A 165 -12.80 -0.91 -8.73
CA MET A 165 -13.02 -2.19 -8.07
C MET A 165 -14.16 -2.07 -7.06
N THR A 166 -14.86 -3.19 -6.85
CA THR A 166 -16.02 -3.28 -5.95
C THR A 166 -15.58 -3.95 -4.65
N PHE A 167 -15.39 -3.16 -3.61
CA PHE A 167 -14.93 -3.64 -2.31
C PHE A 167 -16.05 -4.09 -1.35
N HIS A 168 -17.27 -4.31 -1.83
CA HIS A 168 -18.27 -5.13 -1.14
C HIS A 168 -18.22 -6.60 -1.59
N ASN A 169 -17.49 -6.94 -2.64
CA ASN A 169 -17.32 -8.31 -3.07
C ASN A 169 -16.19 -8.97 -2.26
N VAL A 170 -16.55 -9.95 -1.42
CA VAL A 170 -15.63 -10.70 -0.56
C VAL A 170 -14.40 -11.23 -1.32
N LYS A 171 -14.63 -11.88 -2.47
CA LYS A 171 -13.54 -12.43 -3.29
C LYS A 171 -12.59 -11.35 -3.81
N THR A 172 -13.10 -10.14 -4.04
CA THR A 172 -12.26 -9.01 -4.45
C THR A 172 -11.40 -8.54 -3.28
N ILE A 173 -11.98 -8.43 -2.08
CA ILE A 173 -11.27 -8.04 -0.86
C ILE A 173 -10.15 -9.04 -0.58
N GLU A 174 -10.49 -10.32 -0.43
CA GLU A 174 -9.56 -11.39 -0.09
C GLU A 174 -8.42 -11.50 -1.10
N ARG A 175 -8.75 -11.47 -2.40
CA ARG A 175 -7.73 -11.58 -3.45
C ARG A 175 -6.83 -10.36 -3.50
N TYR A 176 -7.39 -9.15 -3.43
CA TYR A 176 -6.60 -7.93 -3.51
C TYR A 176 -5.64 -7.82 -2.32
N PHE A 177 -6.18 -7.82 -1.12
CA PHE A 177 -5.37 -7.63 0.09
C PHE A 177 -4.49 -8.83 0.42
N GLY A 178 -4.92 -10.04 0.08
CA GLY A 178 -4.08 -11.24 0.17
C GLY A 178 -2.89 -11.24 -0.80
N THR A 179 -2.96 -10.45 -1.88
CA THR A 179 -1.86 -10.26 -2.83
C THR A 179 -0.90 -9.16 -2.37
N VAL A 180 -1.44 -7.99 -1.98
CA VAL A 180 -0.62 -6.77 -1.83
C VAL A 180 -0.05 -6.59 -0.43
N LEU A 181 -0.60 -7.26 0.59
CA LEU A 181 -0.06 -7.21 1.95
C LEU A 181 1.05 -8.26 2.13
N HIS A 182 2.09 -7.95 2.90
CA HIS A 182 3.16 -8.89 3.25
C HIS A 182 2.64 -10.03 4.11
N ILE A 183 1.81 -9.69 5.09
CA ILE A 183 1.14 -10.65 5.95
C ILE A 183 -0.26 -10.85 5.40
N PRO A 184 -0.59 -12.04 4.84
CA PRO A 184 -1.94 -12.32 4.36
C PRO A 184 -2.98 -12.03 5.45
N PRO A 185 -4.00 -11.21 5.17
CA PRO A 185 -4.94 -10.78 6.19
C PRO A 185 -5.87 -11.91 6.60
N VAL A 186 -6.10 -12.05 7.91
CA VAL A 186 -7.15 -12.91 8.48
C VAL A 186 -8.31 -12.01 8.90
N TRP A 187 -9.00 -11.45 7.90
CA TRP A 187 -10.13 -10.54 8.15
C TRP A 187 -11.46 -11.30 8.26
N PRO A 188 -12.44 -10.78 9.03
CA PRO A 188 -13.76 -11.41 9.19
C PRO A 188 -14.63 -11.15 7.96
N THR A 189 -14.28 -11.73 6.81
CA THR A 189 -14.94 -11.49 5.50
C THR A 189 -16.16 -12.39 5.28
N GLU A 190 -16.26 -13.55 5.92
CA GLU A 190 -17.35 -14.52 5.71
C GLU A 190 -18.76 -13.89 5.83
N PRO A 191 -19.08 -13.10 6.89
CA PRO A 191 -20.41 -12.53 7.04
C PRO A 191 -20.75 -11.48 5.97
N LEU A 192 -19.75 -10.90 5.31
CA LEU A 192 -19.93 -9.84 4.31
C LEU A 192 -20.61 -10.33 3.04
N GLY A 193 -20.55 -11.62 2.73
CA GLY A 193 -21.21 -12.17 1.56
C GLY A 193 -22.73 -11.91 1.60
N ILE A 194 -23.36 -12.19 2.73
CA ILE A 194 -24.80 -11.94 2.94
C ILE A 194 -25.11 -10.44 2.93
N ILE A 195 -24.25 -9.65 3.58
CA ILE A 195 -24.41 -8.19 3.65
C ILE A 195 -24.32 -7.57 2.24
N ALA A 196 -23.39 -8.04 1.41
CA ALA A 196 -23.23 -7.58 0.04
C ALA A 196 -24.44 -7.96 -0.83
N ASP A 197 -24.96 -9.17 -0.70
CA ASP A 197 -26.14 -9.63 -1.43
C ASP A 197 -27.36 -8.75 -1.06
N TRP A 198 -27.59 -8.51 0.23
CA TRP A 198 -28.68 -7.67 0.68
C TRP A 198 -28.54 -6.22 0.20
N ARG A 199 -27.32 -5.65 0.28
CA ARG A 199 -27.04 -4.32 -0.26
C ARG A 199 -27.37 -4.25 -1.77
N ASN A 200 -27.02 -5.26 -2.53
CA ASN A 200 -27.32 -5.31 -3.96
C ASN A 200 -28.82 -5.39 -4.23
N ASP A 201 -29.58 -6.17 -3.47
CA ASP A 201 -31.04 -6.22 -3.56
C ASP A 201 -31.67 -4.86 -3.20
N LEU A 202 -31.18 -4.20 -2.16
CA LEU A 202 -31.66 -2.89 -1.73
C LEU A 202 -31.39 -1.78 -2.76
N VAL A 203 -30.21 -1.80 -3.40
CA VAL A 203 -29.80 -0.72 -4.33
C VAL A 203 -30.30 -0.96 -5.76
N HIS A 204 -30.21 -2.19 -6.24
CA HIS A 204 -30.45 -2.49 -7.66
C HIS A 204 -31.81 -3.10 -7.94
N ARG A 205 -32.51 -3.60 -6.93
CA ARG A 205 -33.82 -4.26 -7.07
C ARG A 205 -34.92 -3.64 -6.19
N ASN A 206 -34.70 -2.39 -5.78
CA ASN A 206 -35.65 -1.67 -4.92
C ASN A 206 -36.10 -2.43 -3.66
N GLY A 207 -35.19 -3.24 -3.09
CA GLY A 207 -35.42 -3.97 -1.85
C GLY A 207 -36.14 -5.30 -1.99
N VAL A 208 -36.12 -5.91 -3.19
CA VAL A 208 -36.54 -7.31 -3.39
C VAL A 208 -35.37 -8.17 -3.81
N ASP A 209 -35.43 -9.45 -3.46
CA ASP A 209 -34.39 -10.39 -3.91
C ASP A 209 -34.61 -10.85 -5.36
N LYS A 210 -33.78 -11.79 -5.84
CA LYS A 210 -33.89 -12.38 -7.19
C LYS A 210 -35.16 -13.20 -7.42
N HIS A 211 -35.97 -13.46 -6.39
CA HIS A 211 -37.23 -14.17 -6.43
C HIS A 211 -38.43 -13.27 -6.11
N ASP A 212 -38.25 -11.94 -6.20
CA ASP A 212 -39.23 -10.92 -5.90
C ASP A 212 -39.73 -10.93 -4.43
N VAL A 213 -38.95 -11.52 -3.52
CA VAL A 213 -39.27 -11.50 -2.08
C VAL A 213 -38.70 -10.25 -1.44
N PRO A 214 -39.51 -9.44 -0.72
CA PRO A 214 -39.05 -8.23 -0.07
C PRO A 214 -37.98 -8.47 0.98
N ARG A 215 -36.91 -7.68 0.92
CA ARG A 215 -35.85 -7.64 1.96
C ARG A 215 -36.26 -6.64 3.04
N VAL A 216 -36.72 -7.14 4.14
CA VAL A 216 -37.01 -6.34 5.34
C VAL A 216 -35.74 -6.23 6.16
N ILE A 217 -35.34 -5.01 6.48
CA ILE A 217 -34.17 -4.76 7.36
C ILE A 217 -34.71 -4.27 8.71
N SER A 218 -34.67 -5.14 9.70
CA SER A 218 -34.97 -4.78 11.09
C SER A 218 -33.79 -4.03 11.74
N ALA A 219 -34.08 -3.35 12.85
CA ALA A 219 -33.03 -2.71 13.68
C ALA A 219 -31.96 -3.71 14.11
N GLN A 220 -32.33 -4.95 14.44
CA GLN A 220 -31.36 -6.01 14.80
C GLN A 220 -30.47 -6.41 13.62
N GLN A 221 -31.00 -6.47 12.41
CA GLN A 221 -30.21 -6.78 11.21
C GLN A 221 -29.26 -5.63 10.85
N LEU A 222 -29.72 -4.38 11.01
CA LEU A 222 -28.87 -3.20 10.89
C LEU A 222 -27.73 -3.23 11.92
N GLN A 223 -28.06 -3.49 13.19
CA GLN A 223 -27.06 -3.61 14.26
C GLN A 223 -26.00 -4.67 13.95
N ASN A 224 -26.42 -5.84 13.50
CA ASN A 224 -25.50 -6.93 13.12
C ASN A 224 -24.61 -6.52 11.95
N ALA A 225 -25.15 -5.83 10.95
CA ALA A 225 -24.37 -5.36 9.79
C ALA A 225 -23.35 -4.30 10.20
N LEU A 226 -23.75 -3.33 11.04
CA LEU A 226 -22.85 -2.31 11.58
C LEU A 226 -21.67 -2.94 12.35
N GLN A 227 -21.93 -3.95 13.18
CA GLN A 227 -20.88 -4.66 13.91
C GLN A 227 -19.90 -5.33 12.95
N LYS A 228 -20.38 -6.09 11.95
CA LYS A 228 -19.53 -6.80 11.00
C LYS A 228 -18.70 -5.86 10.12
N VAL A 229 -19.30 -4.73 9.72
CA VAL A 229 -18.59 -3.67 8.99
C VAL A 229 -17.50 -3.03 9.86
N SER A 230 -17.81 -2.74 11.13
CA SER A 230 -16.85 -2.18 12.09
C SER A 230 -15.67 -3.15 12.32
N ASP A 231 -15.95 -4.43 12.57
CA ASP A 231 -14.95 -5.47 12.80
C ASP A 231 -13.97 -5.56 11.60
N LEU A 232 -14.49 -5.48 10.36
CA LEU A 232 -13.66 -5.51 9.17
C LEU A 232 -12.79 -4.26 9.02
N ILE A 233 -13.37 -3.07 9.23
CA ILE A 233 -12.64 -1.80 9.12
C ILE A 233 -11.51 -1.76 10.16
N GLU A 234 -11.76 -2.23 11.37
CA GLU A 234 -10.75 -2.30 12.44
C GLU A 234 -9.63 -3.29 12.09
N ALA A 235 -9.98 -4.48 11.61
CA ALA A 235 -9.00 -5.48 11.17
C ALA A 235 -8.15 -4.98 10.00
N ALA A 236 -8.74 -4.25 9.07
CA ALA A 236 -8.02 -3.66 7.93
C ALA A 236 -7.06 -2.55 8.39
N ASP A 237 -7.48 -1.64 9.27
CA ASP A 237 -6.61 -0.60 9.82
C ASP A 237 -5.43 -1.21 10.61
N HIS A 238 -5.68 -2.26 11.38
CA HIS A 238 -4.63 -2.99 12.08
C HIS A 238 -3.59 -3.59 11.12
N SER A 239 -4.03 -4.27 10.06
CA SER A 239 -3.14 -4.86 9.06
C SER A 239 -2.27 -3.80 8.37
N LEU A 240 -2.84 -2.63 8.04
CA LEU A 240 -2.09 -1.55 7.42
C LEU A 240 -1.02 -0.94 8.33
N ARG A 241 -1.27 -0.87 9.64
CA ARG A 241 -0.24 -0.44 10.60
C ARG A 241 0.91 -1.43 10.66
N LEU A 242 0.62 -2.74 10.63
CA LEU A 242 1.67 -3.78 10.59
C LEU A 242 2.53 -3.69 9.32
N GLU A 243 1.95 -3.29 8.18
CA GLU A 243 2.72 -3.07 6.95
C GLU A 243 3.76 -1.97 7.11
N VAL A 244 3.43 -0.86 7.80
CA VAL A 244 4.42 0.22 8.09
C VAL A 244 5.59 -0.33 8.87
N ASP A 245 5.30 -1.09 9.93
CA ASP A 245 6.33 -1.66 10.80
C ASP A 245 7.21 -2.67 10.05
N TYR A 246 6.61 -3.47 9.18
CA TYR A 246 7.33 -4.46 8.37
C TYR A 246 8.31 -3.79 7.40
N PHE A 247 7.87 -2.78 6.65
CA PHE A 247 8.73 -2.05 5.71
C PHE A 247 9.84 -1.27 6.41
N GLY A 248 9.57 -0.72 7.61
CA GLY A 248 10.57 -0.03 8.40
C GLY A 248 11.66 -0.97 8.93
N ASN A 249 11.32 -2.20 9.29
CA ASN A 249 12.25 -3.15 9.92
C ASN A 249 13.03 -4.00 8.91
N SER A 250 12.41 -4.48 7.85
CA SER A 250 13.04 -5.44 6.91
C SER A 250 14.27 -4.84 6.21
N ARG A 251 14.23 -3.59 5.77
CA ARG A 251 15.39 -2.96 5.13
C ARG A 251 16.53 -2.62 6.08
N THR A 252 16.22 -2.39 7.34
CA THR A 252 17.27 -2.19 8.36
C THR A 252 18.05 -3.48 8.60
N GLU A 253 17.41 -4.66 8.53
CA GLU A 253 18.07 -5.96 8.62
C GLU A 253 18.85 -6.29 7.34
N GLU A 254 18.26 -6.08 6.16
CA GLU A 254 18.90 -6.29 4.87
C GLU A 254 20.14 -5.39 4.70
N ASN A 255 20.05 -4.12 5.05
CA ASN A 255 21.20 -3.21 5.05
C ASN A 255 22.25 -3.60 6.08
N ARG A 256 21.86 -4.10 7.26
CA ARG A 256 22.82 -4.62 8.25
C ARG A 256 23.55 -5.86 7.74
N GLU A 257 22.88 -6.76 7.05
CA GLU A 257 23.51 -7.95 6.46
C GLU A 257 24.46 -7.58 5.31
N ILE A 258 24.08 -6.63 4.45
CA ILE A 258 24.94 -6.14 3.36
C ILE A 258 26.19 -5.44 3.93
N ILE A 259 26.02 -4.55 4.90
CA ILE A 259 27.14 -3.85 5.55
C ILE A 259 28.04 -4.86 6.31
N ALA A 260 27.46 -5.81 7.05
CA ALA A 260 28.22 -6.83 7.74
C ALA A 260 29.01 -7.73 6.78
N SER A 261 28.42 -8.07 5.63
CA SER A 261 29.07 -8.84 4.57
C SER A 261 30.21 -8.05 3.90
N ALA A 262 29.98 -6.77 3.59
CA ALA A 262 30.99 -5.90 2.97
C ALA A 262 32.18 -5.59 3.90
N LEU A 263 31.93 -5.52 5.22
CA LEU A 263 32.94 -5.26 6.25
C LEU A 263 33.58 -6.53 6.82
N ASN A 264 33.26 -7.73 6.32
CA ASN A 264 33.72 -9.02 6.88
C ASN A 264 33.46 -9.16 8.40
N ILE A 265 32.40 -8.55 8.92
CA ILE A 265 32.01 -8.67 10.31
C ILE A 265 31.23 -9.99 10.47
N PRO A 266 31.66 -10.92 11.35
CA PRO A 266 30.91 -12.16 11.56
C PRO A 266 29.51 -11.85 12.14
N PRO A 267 28.47 -12.63 11.77
CA PRO A 267 27.11 -12.43 12.25
C PRO A 267 27.10 -12.43 13.81
N ALA A 268 26.40 -11.46 14.39
CA ALA A 268 26.25 -11.34 15.83
C ALA A 268 25.42 -12.53 16.34
N GLY A 269 26.08 -13.59 16.81
CA GLY A 269 25.37 -14.76 17.34
C GLY A 269 26.20 -16.00 17.62
N GLU A 270 27.52 -16.02 17.37
CA GLU A 270 28.37 -17.16 17.73
C GLU A 270 29.50 -16.74 18.68
N SER A 271 29.14 -16.40 19.90
CA SER A 271 30.05 -16.45 21.04
C SER A 271 29.55 -17.53 21.98
N SER A 272 30.26 -18.67 21.91
CA SER A 272 30.15 -19.85 22.78
C SER A 272 30.39 -19.51 24.23
#